data_50d2e02f8c507b0493e4edacf0af85a0
#
_entry.id   50d2e02f8c507b0493e4edacf0af85a0
#
_cell.length_a   1.000
_cell.length_b   1.000
_cell.length_c   1.000
_cell.angle_alpha   90.00
_cell.angle_beta   90.00
_cell.angle_gamma   90.00
#
_symmetry.space_group_name_H-M   'P 1'
#
loop_
_entity.id
_entity.type
_entity.pdbx_description
1 polymer ?
#
loop_
_entity_poly.entity_id
_entity_poly.type
_entity_poly.pdbx_seq_one_letter_code
_entity_poly.pdbx_strand_id
1 'polypeptide(L)'
;MKQNRLIQNIILLIGCLLLNSCSQNEEYMQTVQQNHLLIDIKDSGIYSNEPISRANTVGYTTTFSEGDKIGLYAVKNGEILPDVNNVCLSYTEGKWVANSSISYSEDKVGAIYYAYYPYDQALSTFNKTSTDPFEALVSSWEIGNDLTGDIYTGKDLMTGFANAKLEGRNYTLDLTLGHRMSLAVIKLPTTTYNFTNARMSSYNVSPQNISFTIGKDSESEVPILPYYDITSDTYRILIHPNTAYTLKGKFTNGANANKSYTINIGTDIDKAQYAQYIVDQPEIINYTLNIGDYYCADGSLVSKDGPAPSNCIGVVYQVGTTDAIKNDYPSCNHGLVYALKRVEGDPIKWSASKPSSTNWYEKYGMLLYNATGVDIQGYEETKTWMDIETGEVEGVDINSIMKSTLNDYRQNFILPSTTTDWYLPSYKELDALNNNATILNTQFSKVNGEALWTSATKDISYWSTTIRRQDAVVQYHPDNKTKAGYIRDSSGYYRYSFGF
;
A
#
# COMPACT_ATOMS: atom_id res chain seq x y z
N MET A 1 54.62 47.54 32.48
CA MET A 1 54.26 48.94 32.09
C MET A 1 53.86 49.11 30.61
N LYS A 2 54.05 48.15 29.69
CA LYS A 2 53.62 48.26 28.27
C LYS A 2 52.17 47.81 27.99
N GLN A 3 51.60 47.00 28.85
CA GLN A 3 50.25 46.46 28.63
C GLN A 3 49.12 47.44 29.01
N ASN A 4 49.35 48.32 30.02
CA ASN A 4 48.34 49.29 30.43
C ASN A 4 48.18 50.49 29.49
N ARG A 5 49.16 50.78 28.65
CA ARG A 5 49.03 51.83 27.63
C ARG A 5 48.23 51.45 26.41
N LEU A 6 48.19 50.13 26.10
CA LEU A 6 47.40 49.61 24.97
C LEU A 6 45.88 49.61 25.28
N ILE A 7 45.53 49.30 26.53
CA ILE A 7 44.12 49.27 26.98
C ILE A 7 43.57 50.71 27.10
N GLN A 8 44.36 51.67 27.54
CA GLN A 8 43.95 53.09 27.60
C GLN A 8 43.73 53.70 26.21
N ASN A 9 44.54 53.33 25.20
CA ASN A 9 44.37 53.83 23.83
C ASN A 9 43.16 53.18 23.12
N ILE A 10 42.79 51.95 23.47
CA ILE A 10 41.61 51.27 22.91
C ILE A 10 40.34 51.87 23.52
N ILE A 11 40.32 52.19 24.80
CA ILE A 11 39.16 52.81 25.45
C ILE A 11 38.96 54.27 24.94
N LEU A 12 40.03 55.00 24.61
CA LEU A 12 39.93 56.35 24.05
C LEU A 12 39.42 56.31 22.59
N LEU A 13 39.75 55.27 21.83
CA LEU A 13 39.32 55.13 20.44
C LEU A 13 37.81 54.69 20.34
N ILE A 14 37.32 53.93 21.31
CA ILE A 14 35.91 53.54 21.41
C ILE A 14 35.04 54.71 21.91
N GLY A 15 35.60 55.58 22.77
CA GLY A 15 34.93 56.78 23.25
C GLY A 15 34.74 57.86 22.16
N CYS A 16 35.59 57.96 21.18
CA CYS A 16 35.48 58.92 20.07
C CYS A 16 34.51 58.46 18.95
N LEU A 17 34.16 57.16 18.89
CA LEU A 17 33.20 56.63 17.91
C LEU A 17 31.72 56.78 18.36
N LEU A 18 31.48 57.19 19.58
CA LEU A 18 30.10 57.34 20.12
C LEU A 18 29.56 58.77 20.12
N LEU A 19 30.32 59.76 19.61
CA LEU A 19 29.89 61.17 19.65
C LEU A 19 29.60 61.82 18.29
N ASN A 20 29.51 61.04 17.21
CA ASN A 20 29.05 61.52 15.90
C ASN A 20 27.68 61.03 15.54
N SER A 21 26.74 61.10 16.51
CA SER A 21 25.31 60.97 16.23
C SER A 21 24.70 62.37 16.33
N CYS A 22 24.80 63.11 15.29
CA CYS A 22 24.01 64.35 15.13
C CYS A 22 23.18 64.27 13.88
N SER A 23 21.89 64.23 14.09
CA SER A 23 20.80 64.77 13.25
C SER A 23 20.98 64.60 11.74
N GLN A 24 20.54 63.48 11.23
CA GLN A 24 19.85 63.45 9.95
C GLN A 24 18.36 63.24 10.25
N ASN A 25 17.53 64.12 9.73
CA ASN A 25 16.10 63.86 9.58
C ASN A 25 15.99 62.54 8.78
N GLU A 26 15.78 61.44 9.49
CA GLU A 26 15.24 60.26 8.86
C GLU A 26 13.78 60.64 8.52
N GLU A 27 13.58 61.02 7.25
CA GLU A 27 12.33 60.75 6.61
C GLU A 27 12.05 59.26 6.91
N TYR A 28 11.09 58.99 7.77
CA TYR A 28 10.48 57.70 7.92
C TYR A 28 9.93 57.35 6.53
N MET A 29 10.74 56.72 5.67
CA MET A 29 10.21 55.83 4.68
C MET A 29 9.49 54.77 5.51
N GLN A 30 8.19 54.95 5.68
CA GLN A 30 7.30 53.83 5.92
C GLN A 30 7.56 52.86 4.76
N THR A 31 8.47 51.93 4.99
CA THR A 31 8.41 50.65 4.29
C THR A 31 7.02 50.16 4.58
N VAL A 32 6.12 50.31 3.62
CA VAL A 32 4.85 49.60 3.60
C VAL A 32 5.25 48.15 3.74
N GLN A 33 5.26 47.63 4.97
CA GLN A 33 5.31 46.21 5.20
C GLN A 33 4.09 45.69 4.45
N GLN A 34 4.32 45.04 3.32
CA GLN A 34 3.29 44.30 2.66
C GLN A 34 2.81 43.28 3.69
N ASN A 35 1.67 43.57 4.30
CA ASN A 35 1.03 42.67 5.26
C ASN A 35 0.47 41.50 4.46
N HIS A 36 1.29 40.48 4.27
CA HIS A 36 0.85 39.24 3.66
C HIS A 36 -0.08 38.51 4.62
N LEU A 37 -1.18 37.99 4.09
CA LEU A 37 -2.08 37.12 4.82
C LEU A 37 -1.44 35.72 4.89
N LEU A 38 -1.13 35.27 6.11
CA LEU A 38 -0.71 33.89 6.36
C LEU A 38 -1.95 33.01 6.46
N ILE A 39 -2.01 31.96 5.66
CA ILE A 39 -3.19 31.09 5.54
C ILE A 39 -2.85 29.70 6.03
N ASP A 40 -3.58 29.22 7.04
CA ASP A 40 -3.57 27.84 7.51
C ASP A 40 -4.96 27.21 7.29
N ILE A 41 -5.00 25.97 6.82
CA ILE A 41 -6.25 25.30 6.49
C ILE A 41 -6.22 23.88 7.04
N LYS A 42 -7.26 23.55 7.80
CA LYS A 42 -7.45 22.26 8.46
C LYS A 42 -8.74 21.61 8.02
N ASP A 43 -8.76 20.29 8.06
CA ASP A 43 -9.95 19.48 7.93
C ASP A 43 -10.67 19.37 9.27
N SER A 44 -12.00 19.44 9.27
CA SER A 44 -12.83 19.20 10.46
C SER A 44 -13.02 17.72 10.78
N GLY A 45 -12.79 16.83 9.83
CA GLY A 45 -13.06 15.40 9.89
C GLY A 45 -14.51 15.00 9.64
N ILE A 46 -14.71 13.70 9.41
CA ILE A 46 -16.01 13.02 9.27
C ILE A 46 -16.22 12.15 10.52
N TYR A 47 -17.36 12.28 11.17
CA TYR A 47 -17.65 11.63 12.44
C TYR A 47 -18.77 10.59 12.31
N SER A 48 -18.80 9.59 13.23
CA SER A 48 -19.88 8.60 13.25
C SER A 48 -21.25 9.24 13.45
N ASN A 49 -22.26 8.73 12.76
CA ASN A 49 -23.67 9.09 13.00
C ASN A 49 -24.25 8.40 14.24
N GLU A 50 -23.58 7.38 14.79
CA GLU A 50 -23.99 6.71 16.02
C GLU A 50 -23.73 7.60 17.24
N PRO A 51 -24.58 7.54 18.29
CA PRO A 51 -24.38 8.29 19.53
C PRO A 51 -23.03 7.90 20.17
N ILE A 52 -22.15 8.86 20.33
CA ILE A 52 -20.79 8.65 20.86
C ILE A 52 -20.87 8.20 22.32
N SER A 53 -20.50 6.97 22.62
CA SER A 53 -20.02 6.61 23.95
C SER A 53 -18.65 7.25 24.14
N ARG A 54 -18.41 7.92 25.25
CA ARG A 54 -17.33 8.89 25.54
C ARG A 54 -15.87 8.43 25.30
N ALA A 55 -15.59 7.28 24.68
CA ALA A 55 -14.24 6.69 24.69
C ALA A 55 -13.59 6.46 23.32
N ASN A 56 -14.28 6.48 22.17
CA ASN A 56 -13.65 6.24 20.86
C ASN A 56 -14.33 7.05 19.76
N THR A 57 -13.88 8.29 19.56
CA THR A 57 -14.19 9.02 18.32
C THR A 57 -13.15 8.63 17.26
N VAL A 58 -13.36 7.54 16.56
CA VAL A 58 -12.60 7.25 15.33
C VAL A 58 -13.30 8.02 14.21
N GLY A 59 -12.77 9.20 13.88
CA GLY A 59 -13.20 9.98 12.73
C GLY A 59 -12.29 9.72 11.53
N TYR A 60 -12.74 10.09 10.35
CA TYR A 60 -11.93 10.12 9.14
C TYR A 60 -11.51 11.56 8.88
N THR A 61 -10.22 11.79 8.62
CA THR A 61 -9.65 13.09 8.27
C THR A 61 -9.00 13.01 6.91
N THR A 62 -9.09 14.09 6.15
CA THR A 62 -8.38 14.28 4.90
C THR A 62 -7.04 14.94 5.17
N THR A 63 -5.97 14.35 4.68
CA THR A 63 -4.64 14.96 4.69
C THR A 63 -4.38 15.54 3.31
N PHE A 64 -4.14 16.84 3.24
CA PHE A 64 -3.80 17.52 2.00
C PHE A 64 -2.40 17.14 1.53
N SER A 65 -2.27 16.96 0.22
CA SER A 65 -1.06 16.52 -0.45
C SER A 65 -0.51 17.57 -1.40
N GLU A 66 0.75 17.44 -1.77
CA GLU A 66 1.39 18.34 -2.74
C GLU A 66 0.57 18.45 -4.03
N GLY A 67 0.23 19.68 -4.42
CA GLY A 67 -0.57 19.97 -5.58
C GLY A 67 -2.09 20.11 -5.34
N ASP A 68 -2.60 19.78 -4.15
CA ASP A 68 -4.01 20.05 -3.79
C ASP A 68 -4.32 21.53 -3.93
N LYS A 69 -5.57 21.84 -4.37
CA LYS A 69 -5.99 23.21 -4.62
C LYS A 69 -7.33 23.51 -3.99
N ILE A 70 -7.44 24.69 -3.38
CA ILE A 70 -8.68 25.25 -2.86
C ILE A 70 -9.01 26.59 -3.52
N GLY A 71 -10.30 26.95 -3.55
CA GLY A 71 -10.76 28.26 -3.94
C GLY A 71 -11.06 29.14 -2.75
N LEU A 72 -10.69 30.42 -2.81
CA LEU A 72 -10.89 31.39 -1.78
C LEU A 72 -11.64 32.62 -2.29
N TYR A 73 -12.68 33.00 -1.56
CA TYR A 73 -13.42 34.27 -1.73
C TYR A 73 -13.31 35.12 -0.47
N ALA A 74 -13.33 36.43 -0.60
CA ALA A 74 -13.52 37.33 0.53
C ALA A 74 -14.74 38.23 0.27
N VAL A 75 -15.64 38.30 1.26
CA VAL A 75 -16.86 39.11 1.19
C VAL A 75 -16.85 40.15 2.32
N LYS A 76 -17.07 41.43 1.95
CA LYS A 76 -17.22 42.52 2.90
C LYS A 76 -18.45 43.37 2.50
N ASN A 77 -19.32 43.63 3.45
CA ASN A 77 -20.55 44.43 3.28
C ASN A 77 -21.44 43.87 2.12
N GLY A 78 -21.48 42.56 1.94
CA GLY A 78 -22.25 41.89 0.88
C GLY A 78 -21.63 41.94 -0.51
N GLU A 79 -20.39 42.46 -0.66
CA GLU A 79 -19.66 42.49 -1.91
C GLU A 79 -18.39 41.63 -1.88
N ILE A 80 -18.08 40.94 -2.97
CA ILE A 80 -16.84 40.18 -3.12
C ILE A 80 -15.70 41.15 -3.34
N LEU A 81 -14.62 41.01 -2.60
CA LEU A 81 -13.41 41.80 -2.80
C LEU A 81 -12.73 41.38 -4.12
N PRO A 82 -12.44 42.30 -5.04
CA PRO A 82 -11.99 41.99 -6.38
C PRO A 82 -10.67 41.18 -6.43
N ASP A 83 -9.79 41.41 -5.48
CA ASP A 83 -8.49 40.72 -5.35
C ASP A 83 -8.56 39.37 -4.65
N VAL A 84 -9.72 39.00 -4.06
CA VAL A 84 -9.97 37.70 -3.44
C VAL A 84 -11.29 37.12 -3.96
N ASN A 85 -11.36 36.95 -5.27
CA ASN A 85 -12.50 36.40 -5.99
C ASN A 85 -12.10 35.09 -6.68
N ASN A 86 -12.44 33.98 -6.10
CA ASN A 86 -12.05 32.63 -6.54
C ASN A 86 -10.53 32.47 -6.71
N VAL A 87 -9.77 32.96 -5.75
CA VAL A 87 -8.31 32.82 -5.76
C VAL A 87 -7.94 31.39 -5.49
N CYS A 88 -7.13 30.82 -6.39
CA CYS A 88 -6.58 29.47 -6.20
C CYS A 88 -5.44 29.50 -5.18
N LEU A 89 -5.55 28.68 -4.15
CA LEU A 89 -4.45 28.35 -3.25
C LEU A 89 -3.99 26.92 -3.57
N SER A 90 -2.68 26.72 -3.70
CA SER A 90 -2.09 25.41 -3.91
C SER A 90 -1.32 24.98 -2.65
N TYR A 91 -1.43 23.71 -2.28
CA TYR A 91 -0.63 23.14 -1.20
C TYR A 91 0.75 22.79 -1.75
N THR A 92 1.79 23.42 -1.21
CA THR A 92 3.17 23.30 -1.69
C THR A 92 4.12 23.39 -0.50
N GLU A 93 5.02 22.43 -0.38
CA GLU A 93 6.01 22.35 0.71
C GLU A 93 5.39 22.49 2.12
N GLY A 94 4.24 21.87 2.31
CA GLY A 94 3.53 21.88 3.59
C GLY A 94 2.78 23.18 3.89
N LYS A 95 2.56 24.04 2.91
CA LYS A 95 1.89 25.35 3.07
C LYS A 95 0.89 25.62 1.96
N TRP A 96 -0.11 26.42 2.28
CA TRP A 96 -1.05 26.96 1.29
C TRP A 96 -0.52 28.26 0.68
N VAL A 97 -0.29 28.25 -0.61
CA VAL A 97 0.28 29.37 -1.37
C VAL A 97 -0.71 29.84 -2.41
N ALA A 98 -1.04 31.13 -2.38
CA ALA A 98 -1.91 31.74 -3.38
C ALA A 98 -1.15 32.01 -4.69
N ASN A 99 -1.82 31.84 -5.84
CA ASN A 99 -1.26 32.15 -7.16
C ASN A 99 -0.86 33.64 -7.28
N SER A 100 -1.56 34.50 -6.54
CA SER A 100 -1.25 35.93 -6.43
C SER A 100 -1.21 36.31 -4.94
N SER A 101 -0.25 37.14 -4.56
CA SER A 101 -0.14 37.58 -3.16
C SER A 101 -1.43 38.23 -2.68
N ILE A 102 -2.01 37.71 -1.61
CA ILE A 102 -3.16 38.31 -0.94
C ILE A 102 -2.63 39.27 0.11
N SER A 103 -2.71 40.57 -0.18
CA SER A 103 -2.36 41.61 0.81
C SER A 103 -3.51 41.81 1.78
N TYR A 104 -3.21 42.02 3.06
CA TYR A 104 -4.19 42.44 4.04
C TYR A 104 -4.02 43.95 4.32
N SER A 105 -5.08 44.69 4.20
CA SER A 105 -5.13 46.14 4.37
C SER A 105 -6.38 46.55 5.11
N GLU A 106 -6.48 47.82 5.55
CA GLU A 106 -7.62 48.31 6.35
C GLU A 106 -8.97 48.11 5.66
N ASP A 107 -9.01 48.19 4.33
CA ASP A 107 -10.21 47.93 3.55
C ASP A 107 -10.72 46.46 3.67
N LYS A 108 -9.88 45.52 4.11
CA LYS A 108 -10.24 44.11 4.32
C LYS A 108 -10.59 43.75 5.78
N VAL A 109 -10.43 44.69 6.69
CA VAL A 109 -10.85 44.48 8.10
C VAL A 109 -12.35 44.20 8.16
N GLY A 110 -12.73 43.08 8.79
CA GLY A 110 -14.11 42.62 8.90
C GLY A 110 -14.64 41.85 7.66
N ALA A 111 -13.81 41.59 6.67
CA ALA A 111 -14.17 40.65 5.59
C ALA A 111 -14.27 39.23 6.13
N ILE A 112 -15.23 38.47 5.60
CA ILE A 112 -15.35 37.04 5.82
C ILE A 112 -14.73 36.31 4.61
N TYR A 113 -13.82 35.40 4.90
CA TYR A 113 -13.17 34.57 3.89
C TYR A 113 -13.88 33.23 3.83
N TYR A 114 -14.26 32.83 2.62
CA TYR A 114 -14.95 31.57 2.32
C TYR A 114 -14.04 30.71 1.44
N ALA A 115 -13.81 29.48 1.84
CA ALA A 115 -12.97 28.53 1.11
C ALA A 115 -13.75 27.27 0.75
N TYR A 116 -13.33 26.61 -0.34
CA TYR A 116 -13.86 25.33 -0.78
C TYR A 116 -12.79 24.47 -1.43
N TYR A 117 -12.95 23.18 -1.30
CA TYR A 117 -12.10 22.12 -1.89
C TYR A 117 -13.00 21.08 -2.56
N PRO A 118 -12.63 20.54 -3.71
CA PRO A 118 -11.51 20.95 -4.57
C PRO A 118 -11.78 22.22 -5.37
N TYR A 119 -10.72 22.91 -5.78
CA TYR A 119 -10.80 24.14 -6.56
C TYR A 119 -11.35 23.91 -7.94
N ASP A 120 -12.30 24.76 -8.34
CA ASP A 120 -12.80 24.88 -9.72
C ASP A 120 -12.65 26.33 -10.22
N GLN A 121 -11.82 26.52 -11.25
CA GLN A 121 -11.61 27.85 -11.84
C GLN A 121 -12.90 28.43 -12.46
N ALA A 122 -13.80 27.58 -12.93
CA ALA A 122 -15.05 27.99 -13.61
C ALA A 122 -16.21 28.14 -12.61
N LEU A 123 -16.00 28.02 -11.29
CA LEU A 123 -17.08 28.13 -10.31
C LEU A 123 -17.78 29.50 -10.42
N SER A 124 -19.06 29.49 -10.79
CA SER A 124 -19.89 30.67 -10.93
C SER A 124 -21.10 30.68 -9.97
N THR A 125 -21.26 29.63 -9.17
CA THR A 125 -22.44 29.43 -8.31
C THR A 125 -22.29 30.02 -6.89
N PHE A 126 -21.14 30.66 -6.58
CA PHE A 126 -20.92 31.27 -5.28
C PHE A 126 -21.89 32.45 -5.05
N ASN A 127 -22.71 32.35 -4.00
CA ASN A 127 -23.72 33.37 -3.68
C ASN A 127 -23.33 34.15 -2.42
N LYS A 128 -22.71 35.31 -2.59
CA LYS A 128 -22.22 36.20 -1.54
C LYS A 128 -23.27 36.66 -0.52
N THR A 129 -24.56 36.55 -0.86
CA THR A 129 -25.69 37.02 -0.02
C THR A 129 -26.40 35.88 0.73
N SER A 130 -26.08 34.61 0.41
CA SER A 130 -26.63 33.44 1.07
C SER A 130 -25.98 33.22 2.44
N THR A 131 -26.71 32.66 3.38
CA THR A 131 -26.17 32.15 4.63
C THR A 131 -25.21 30.95 4.43
N ASP A 132 -25.41 30.21 3.34
CA ASP A 132 -24.47 29.22 2.82
C ASP A 132 -24.09 29.58 1.38
N PRO A 133 -23.00 30.32 1.17
CA PRO A 133 -22.62 30.78 -0.17
C PRO A 133 -22.32 29.66 -1.18
N PHE A 134 -22.07 28.43 -0.71
CA PHE A 134 -21.79 27.26 -1.54
C PHE A 134 -22.99 26.32 -1.72
N GLU A 135 -24.19 26.67 -1.26
CA GLU A 135 -25.38 25.80 -1.33
C GLU A 135 -25.65 25.28 -2.75
N ALA A 136 -25.55 26.16 -3.76
CA ALA A 136 -25.77 25.77 -5.16
C ALA A 136 -24.68 24.81 -5.66
N LEU A 137 -23.43 24.99 -5.26
CA LEU A 137 -22.34 24.06 -5.56
C LEU A 137 -22.61 22.69 -4.92
N VAL A 138 -22.98 22.66 -3.63
CA VAL A 138 -23.29 21.42 -2.91
C VAL A 138 -24.45 20.67 -3.56
N SER A 139 -25.51 21.38 -3.94
CA SER A 139 -26.71 20.78 -4.52
C SER A 139 -26.46 20.18 -5.93
N SER A 140 -25.49 20.72 -6.66
CA SER A 140 -25.09 20.23 -7.99
C SER A 140 -23.86 19.36 -8.00
N TRP A 141 -23.33 18.98 -6.82
CA TRP A 141 -22.08 18.24 -6.73
C TRP A 141 -22.23 16.80 -7.22
N GLU A 142 -21.35 16.42 -8.15
CA GLU A 142 -21.34 15.09 -8.77
C GLU A 142 -20.22 14.24 -8.12
N ILE A 143 -20.58 13.24 -7.33
CA ILE A 143 -19.63 12.32 -6.72
C ILE A 143 -19.02 11.40 -7.78
N GLY A 144 -19.85 10.90 -8.70
CA GLY A 144 -19.43 9.93 -9.73
C GLY A 144 -19.36 8.49 -9.20
N ASN A 145 -18.90 7.59 -10.07
CA ASN A 145 -18.91 6.15 -9.80
C ASN A 145 -17.49 5.56 -9.62
N ASP A 146 -16.45 6.37 -9.78
CA ASP A 146 -15.07 5.99 -9.51
C ASP A 146 -14.55 6.82 -8.34
N LEU A 147 -14.24 6.14 -7.24
CA LEU A 147 -13.69 6.73 -6.02
C LEU A 147 -12.32 6.10 -5.68
N THR A 148 -11.62 5.56 -6.66
CA THR A 148 -10.33 4.90 -6.41
C THR A 148 -9.20 5.90 -6.20
N GLY A 149 -8.26 5.57 -5.32
CA GLY A 149 -7.05 6.36 -5.09
C GLY A 149 -7.33 7.84 -4.83
N ASP A 150 -6.61 8.72 -5.53
CA ASP A 150 -6.71 10.18 -5.38
C ASP A 150 -8.03 10.78 -5.91
N ILE A 151 -8.80 10.01 -6.71
CA ILE A 151 -10.12 10.47 -7.19
C ILE A 151 -11.06 10.66 -5.99
N TYR A 152 -10.98 9.79 -4.98
CA TYR A 152 -11.79 9.88 -3.77
C TYR A 152 -11.70 11.24 -3.10
N THR A 153 -10.49 11.73 -2.84
CA THR A 153 -10.29 13.05 -2.20
C THR A 153 -10.80 14.19 -3.06
N GLY A 154 -10.62 14.11 -4.37
CA GLY A 154 -11.15 15.10 -5.33
C GLY A 154 -12.68 15.11 -5.48
N LYS A 155 -13.39 14.11 -4.94
CA LYS A 155 -14.86 14.04 -4.90
C LYS A 155 -15.44 14.42 -3.54
N ASP A 156 -14.63 14.58 -2.54
CA ASP A 156 -15.04 14.94 -1.18
C ASP A 156 -15.10 16.47 -1.03
N LEU A 157 -16.25 17.03 -1.39
CA LEU A 157 -16.48 18.47 -1.32
C LEU A 157 -16.40 18.98 0.13
N MET A 158 -15.53 19.93 0.37
CA MET A 158 -15.39 20.60 1.65
C MET A 158 -15.57 22.12 1.52
N THR A 159 -16.15 22.75 2.53
CA THR A 159 -16.29 24.22 2.58
C THR A 159 -16.04 24.74 3.98
N GLY A 160 -15.59 25.98 4.08
CA GLY A 160 -15.38 26.64 5.38
C GLY A 160 -15.33 28.15 5.25
N PHE A 161 -15.37 28.84 6.39
CA PHE A 161 -15.20 30.28 6.43
C PHE A 161 -14.50 30.71 7.71
N ALA A 162 -13.82 31.85 7.64
CA ALA A 162 -13.18 32.48 8.78
C ALA A 162 -12.99 34.01 8.55
N ASN A 163 -12.69 34.72 9.63
CA ASN A 163 -12.19 36.09 9.56
C ASN A 163 -10.68 36.09 9.79
N ALA A 164 -9.96 36.95 9.08
CA ALA A 164 -8.56 37.17 9.35
C ALA A 164 -8.36 37.79 10.73
N LYS A 165 -7.30 37.43 11.44
CA LYS A 165 -6.93 37.91 12.77
C LYS A 165 -5.55 38.53 12.75
N LEU A 166 -5.29 39.48 13.62
CA LEU A 166 -3.95 39.98 13.87
C LEU A 166 -3.30 39.16 14.97
N GLU A 167 -2.24 38.46 14.66
CA GLU A 167 -1.43 37.71 15.61
C GLU A 167 0.02 38.25 15.64
N GLY A 168 0.35 38.96 16.70
CA GLY A 168 1.62 39.66 16.81
C GLY A 168 1.74 40.78 15.76
N ARG A 169 2.54 40.58 14.71
CA ARG A 169 2.73 41.53 13.61
C ARG A 169 2.20 41.02 12.29
N ASN A 170 1.61 39.81 12.24
CA ASN A 170 1.13 39.16 11.06
C ASN A 170 -0.40 39.06 11.07
N TYR A 171 -1.00 39.13 9.94
CA TYR A 171 -2.41 38.75 9.76
C TYR A 171 -2.47 37.27 9.36
N THR A 172 -3.28 36.50 10.11
CA THR A 172 -3.50 35.06 9.89
C THR A 172 -4.94 34.79 9.54
N LEU A 173 -5.13 33.81 8.68
CA LEU A 173 -6.43 33.26 8.30
C LEU A 173 -6.43 31.76 8.57
N ASP A 174 -7.03 31.37 9.68
CA ASP A 174 -7.17 29.96 10.09
C ASP A 174 -8.53 29.45 9.63
N LEU A 175 -8.54 28.66 8.58
CA LEU A 175 -9.72 28.07 8.00
C LEU A 175 -9.88 26.62 8.46
N THR A 176 -11.08 26.23 8.82
CA THR A 176 -11.45 24.83 9.01
C THR A 176 -12.48 24.46 7.95
N LEU A 177 -12.12 23.51 7.07
CA LEU A 177 -13.03 23.02 6.05
C LEU A 177 -13.85 21.85 6.59
N GLY A 178 -15.17 21.95 6.45
CA GLY A 178 -16.12 20.90 6.81
C GLY A 178 -16.56 20.14 5.55
N HIS A 179 -16.61 18.82 5.67
CA HIS A 179 -17.13 17.96 4.59
C HIS A 179 -18.61 18.24 4.31
N ARG A 180 -18.98 18.28 3.05
CA ARG A 180 -20.35 18.51 2.59
C ARG A 180 -21.05 17.22 2.18
N MET A 181 -20.27 16.15 1.97
CA MET A 181 -20.76 14.82 1.69
C MET A 181 -20.81 13.99 2.96
N SER A 182 -21.45 12.83 2.89
CA SER A 182 -21.49 11.80 3.91
C SER A 182 -20.75 10.57 3.45
N LEU A 183 -20.47 9.63 4.35
CA LEU A 183 -19.64 8.47 4.03
C LEU A 183 -20.35 7.17 4.45
N ALA A 184 -20.48 6.25 3.52
CA ALA A 184 -20.81 4.85 3.82
C ALA A 184 -19.50 4.05 3.89
N VAL A 185 -19.26 3.39 5.03
CA VAL A 185 -18.07 2.57 5.29
C VAL A 185 -18.49 1.12 5.33
N ILE A 186 -17.97 0.31 4.41
CA ILE A 186 -18.35 -1.09 4.26
C ILE A 186 -17.21 -1.97 4.76
N LYS A 187 -17.48 -2.83 5.74
CA LYS A 187 -16.58 -3.87 6.23
C LYS A 187 -17.04 -5.21 5.72
N LEU A 188 -16.23 -5.86 4.89
CA LEU A 188 -16.45 -7.23 4.46
C LEU A 188 -15.90 -8.23 5.48
N PRO A 189 -16.47 -9.45 5.57
CA PRO A 189 -16.00 -10.44 6.53
C PRO A 189 -14.67 -11.05 6.08
N THR A 190 -13.75 -11.24 7.02
CA THR A 190 -12.52 -12.01 6.83
C THR A 190 -12.75 -13.46 7.22
N THR A 191 -12.01 -14.39 6.63
CA THR A 191 -11.94 -15.78 7.09
C THR A 191 -10.67 -15.97 7.91
N THR A 192 -10.80 -16.45 9.13
CA THR A 192 -9.67 -16.76 10.03
C THR A 192 -9.50 -18.27 10.12
N TYR A 193 -8.33 -18.77 9.72
CA TYR A 193 -7.94 -20.16 9.97
C TYR A 193 -7.23 -20.25 11.33
N ASN A 194 -7.82 -20.98 12.26
CA ASN A 194 -7.20 -21.35 13.52
C ASN A 194 -6.62 -22.76 13.38
N PHE A 195 -5.29 -22.86 13.35
CA PHE A 195 -4.62 -24.14 13.15
C PHE A 195 -4.61 -24.98 14.41
N THR A 196 -4.91 -26.28 14.25
CA THR A 196 -4.72 -27.28 15.30
C THR A 196 -3.28 -27.79 15.38
N ASN A 197 -2.46 -27.47 14.37
CA ASN A 197 -1.04 -27.77 14.33
C ASN A 197 -0.29 -26.97 15.42
N ALA A 198 0.59 -27.63 16.15
CA ALA A 198 1.34 -26.97 17.21
C ALA A 198 2.22 -25.81 16.67
N ARG A 199 2.24 -24.68 17.36
CA ARG A 199 3.07 -23.50 17.07
C ARG A 199 2.73 -22.76 15.79
N MET A 200 1.54 -22.96 15.21
CA MET A 200 1.04 -22.16 14.10
C MET A 200 0.16 -21.02 14.64
N SER A 201 0.39 -19.81 14.14
CA SER A 201 -0.47 -18.66 14.41
C SER A 201 -1.78 -18.75 13.62
N SER A 202 -2.76 -17.94 14.00
CA SER A 202 -3.96 -17.75 13.17
C SER A 202 -3.57 -17.11 11.83
N TYR A 203 -4.29 -17.43 10.80
CA TYR A 203 -4.07 -16.96 9.43
C TYR A 203 -5.37 -16.33 8.91
N ASN A 204 -5.29 -15.08 8.46
CA ASN A 204 -6.44 -14.33 7.98
C ASN A 204 -6.44 -14.22 6.46
N VAL A 205 -7.60 -14.42 5.85
CA VAL A 205 -7.84 -14.29 4.42
C VAL A 205 -8.91 -13.24 4.19
N SER A 206 -8.59 -12.23 3.39
CA SER A 206 -9.52 -11.19 2.98
C SER A 206 -10.39 -11.65 1.81
N PRO A 207 -11.65 -11.15 1.68
CA PRO A 207 -12.52 -11.45 0.56
C PRO A 207 -11.89 -11.00 -0.76
N GLN A 208 -12.21 -11.74 -1.84
CA GLN A 208 -11.71 -11.51 -3.19
C GLN A 208 -12.86 -11.31 -4.19
N ASN A 209 -12.54 -10.95 -5.45
CA ASN A 209 -13.52 -10.75 -6.52
C ASN A 209 -14.68 -9.82 -6.10
N ILE A 210 -14.31 -8.73 -5.44
CA ILE A 210 -15.25 -7.79 -4.84
C ILE A 210 -15.83 -6.89 -5.92
N SER A 211 -17.13 -6.71 -5.90
CA SER A 211 -17.82 -5.75 -6.75
C SER A 211 -18.95 -5.06 -6.01
N PHE A 212 -19.22 -3.81 -6.39
CA PHE A 212 -20.29 -3.01 -5.82
C PHE A 212 -21.14 -2.39 -6.90
N THR A 213 -22.43 -2.26 -6.60
CA THR A 213 -23.38 -1.41 -7.35
C THR A 213 -24.13 -0.53 -6.37
N ILE A 214 -24.49 0.69 -6.77
CA ILE A 214 -25.20 1.64 -5.95
C ILE A 214 -26.34 2.29 -6.76
N GLY A 215 -27.50 2.43 -6.14
CA GLY A 215 -28.64 3.18 -6.67
C GLY A 215 -29.09 4.22 -5.65
N LYS A 216 -29.31 5.45 -6.11
CA LYS A 216 -29.83 6.55 -5.30
C LYS A 216 -31.35 6.48 -5.29
N ASP A 217 -31.96 6.58 -4.10
CA ASP A 217 -33.41 6.48 -3.91
C ASP A 217 -34.01 5.24 -4.61
N SER A 218 -34.82 5.41 -5.64
CA SER A 218 -35.42 4.32 -6.43
C SER A 218 -34.80 4.19 -7.84
N GLU A 219 -33.64 4.80 -8.07
CA GLU A 219 -32.95 4.73 -9.34
C GLU A 219 -32.33 3.35 -9.58
N SER A 220 -32.09 3.04 -10.87
CA SER A 220 -31.39 1.82 -11.25
C SER A 220 -29.97 1.83 -10.72
N GLU A 221 -29.51 0.71 -10.17
CA GLU A 221 -28.18 0.56 -9.65
C GLU A 221 -27.14 0.59 -10.76
N VAL A 222 -26.05 1.29 -10.52
CA VAL A 222 -24.88 1.38 -11.39
C VAL A 222 -23.63 0.83 -10.69
N PRO A 223 -22.67 0.28 -11.43
CA PRO A 223 -21.39 -0.13 -10.85
C PRO A 223 -20.67 1.06 -10.19
N ILE A 224 -20.05 0.82 -9.03
CA ILE A 224 -19.22 1.79 -8.33
C ILE A 224 -17.90 1.16 -7.92
N LEU A 225 -16.81 1.94 -8.04
CA LEU A 225 -15.48 1.59 -7.57
C LEU A 225 -15.19 2.41 -6.30
N PRO A 226 -15.31 1.83 -5.10
CA PRO A 226 -15.10 2.53 -3.85
C PRO A 226 -13.61 2.76 -3.57
N TYR A 227 -13.31 3.72 -2.69
CA TYR A 227 -11.99 3.83 -2.10
C TYR A 227 -11.77 2.67 -1.13
N TYR A 228 -10.65 1.95 -1.28
CA TYR A 228 -10.24 0.91 -0.33
C TYR A 228 -9.17 1.44 0.61
N ASP A 229 -9.47 1.45 1.90
CA ASP A 229 -8.51 1.77 2.95
C ASP A 229 -7.86 0.50 3.48
N ILE A 230 -6.62 0.27 3.09
CA ILE A 230 -5.85 -0.90 3.50
C ILE A 230 -5.58 -0.94 5.02
N THR A 231 -5.53 0.22 5.68
CA THR A 231 -5.23 0.30 7.12
C THR A 231 -6.39 -0.22 7.97
N SER A 232 -7.62 0.16 7.62
CA SER A 232 -8.83 -0.29 8.31
C SER A 232 -9.46 -1.51 7.67
N ASP A 233 -8.99 -1.93 6.49
CA ASP A 233 -9.57 -2.96 5.64
C ASP A 233 -11.07 -2.71 5.43
N THR A 234 -11.39 -1.49 4.92
CA THR A 234 -12.76 -1.04 4.65
C THR A 234 -12.87 -0.39 3.29
N TYR A 235 -14.07 -0.47 2.72
CA TYR A 235 -14.44 0.24 1.50
C TYR A 235 -15.23 1.49 1.86
N ARG A 236 -14.86 2.64 1.29
CA ARG A 236 -15.49 3.94 1.55
C ARG A 236 -16.17 4.45 0.30
N ILE A 237 -17.42 4.86 0.45
CA ILE A 237 -18.25 5.41 -0.62
C ILE A 237 -18.79 6.74 -0.14
N LEU A 238 -18.45 7.81 -0.85
CA LEU A 238 -19.08 9.12 -0.65
C LEU A 238 -20.52 9.08 -1.13
N ILE A 239 -21.42 9.68 -0.36
CA ILE A 239 -22.84 9.76 -0.64
C ILE A 239 -23.36 11.18 -0.31
N HIS A 240 -24.45 11.58 -0.94
CA HIS A 240 -25.13 12.82 -0.53
C HIS A 240 -25.77 12.65 0.85
N PRO A 241 -25.67 13.65 1.72
CA PRO A 241 -26.27 13.62 3.04
C PRO A 241 -27.79 13.49 2.95
N ASN A 242 -28.39 12.85 3.96
CA ASN A 242 -29.84 12.71 4.10
C ASN A 242 -30.53 12.07 2.87
N THR A 243 -29.82 11.24 2.14
CA THR A 243 -30.29 10.59 0.91
C THR A 243 -30.26 9.08 1.06
N ALA A 244 -31.32 8.40 0.66
CA ALA A 244 -31.40 6.95 0.68
C ALA A 244 -30.62 6.33 -0.49
N TYR A 245 -29.93 5.24 -0.25
CA TYR A 245 -29.25 4.45 -1.27
C TYR A 245 -29.48 2.96 -1.05
N THR A 246 -29.52 2.21 -2.16
CA THR A 246 -29.38 0.75 -2.15
C THR A 246 -28.01 0.39 -2.67
N LEU A 247 -27.19 -0.21 -1.82
CA LEU A 247 -25.85 -0.72 -2.17
C LEU A 247 -25.93 -2.25 -2.24
N LYS A 248 -25.52 -2.84 -3.34
CA LYS A 248 -25.35 -4.28 -3.48
C LYS A 248 -23.90 -4.62 -3.76
N GLY A 249 -23.46 -5.75 -3.26
CA GLY A 249 -22.11 -6.22 -3.51
C GLY A 249 -22.04 -7.73 -3.63
N LYS A 250 -20.94 -8.17 -4.22
CA LYS A 250 -20.53 -9.57 -4.33
C LYS A 250 -19.08 -9.71 -3.94
N PHE A 251 -18.73 -10.83 -3.35
CA PHE A 251 -17.35 -11.22 -3.08
C PHE A 251 -17.22 -12.74 -3.01
N THR A 252 -16.01 -13.26 -3.09
CA THR A 252 -15.70 -14.65 -2.78
C THR A 252 -14.98 -14.70 -1.43
N ASN A 253 -15.34 -15.69 -0.62
CA ASN A 253 -14.72 -15.91 0.68
C ASN A 253 -14.36 -17.38 0.81
N GLY A 254 -13.09 -17.71 1.01
CA GLY A 254 -12.58 -19.07 1.13
C GLY A 254 -13.07 -19.99 0.00
N ALA A 255 -12.28 -20.90 -0.49
CA ALA A 255 -12.65 -21.95 -1.46
C ALA A 255 -13.68 -21.56 -2.55
N ASN A 256 -13.67 -20.31 -3.03
CA ASN A 256 -14.58 -19.76 -4.06
C ASN A 256 -16.08 -19.70 -3.69
N ALA A 257 -16.43 -19.65 -2.43
CA ALA A 257 -17.82 -19.41 -2.03
C ALA A 257 -18.27 -18.01 -2.44
N ASN A 258 -19.11 -17.93 -3.48
CA ASN A 258 -19.71 -16.67 -3.91
C ASN A 258 -20.74 -16.19 -2.87
N LYS A 259 -20.53 -14.98 -2.39
CA LYS A 259 -21.44 -14.27 -1.47
C LYS A 259 -22.01 -13.05 -2.16
N SER A 260 -23.24 -12.70 -1.81
CA SER A 260 -23.86 -11.44 -2.22
C SER A 260 -24.59 -10.81 -1.06
N TYR A 261 -24.66 -9.50 -1.03
CA TYR A 261 -25.32 -8.75 0.05
C TYR A 261 -26.03 -7.52 -0.50
N THR A 262 -26.96 -7.00 0.30
CA THR A 262 -27.63 -5.72 0.05
C THR A 262 -27.61 -4.90 1.32
N ILE A 263 -27.23 -3.64 1.22
CA ILE A 263 -27.26 -2.66 2.29
C ILE A 263 -28.23 -1.55 1.86
N ASN A 264 -29.20 -1.27 2.71
CA ASN A 264 -30.07 -0.11 2.56
C ASN A 264 -29.51 1.02 3.45
N ILE A 265 -28.98 2.04 2.81
CA ILE A 265 -28.47 3.24 3.47
C ILE A 265 -29.67 4.19 3.66
N GLY A 266 -29.94 4.56 4.89
CA GLY A 266 -31.04 5.45 5.25
C GLY A 266 -30.77 6.93 5.00
N THR A 267 -31.73 7.77 5.36
CA THR A 267 -31.65 9.23 5.24
C THR A 267 -31.16 9.91 6.52
N ASP A 268 -30.58 9.16 7.44
CA ASP A 268 -30.15 9.58 8.78
C ASP A 268 -28.66 9.88 8.90
N ILE A 269 -27.96 9.96 7.77
CA ILE A 269 -26.53 10.32 7.73
C ILE A 269 -26.42 11.76 7.25
N ASP A 270 -26.11 12.67 8.17
CA ASP A 270 -25.87 14.08 7.86
C ASP A 270 -24.52 14.34 7.19
N LYS A 271 -24.34 15.54 6.64
CA LYS A 271 -23.05 15.98 6.12
C LYS A 271 -21.94 15.84 7.18
N ALA A 272 -20.75 15.49 6.75
CA ALA A 272 -19.60 15.20 7.60
C ALA A 272 -19.84 14.07 8.61
N GLN A 273 -20.78 13.16 8.32
CA GLN A 273 -21.01 11.95 9.11
C GLN A 273 -20.74 10.70 8.29
N TYR A 274 -20.41 9.61 8.97
CA TYR A 274 -20.32 8.28 8.36
C TYR A 274 -21.20 7.28 9.10
N ALA A 275 -21.70 6.29 8.35
CA ALA A 275 -22.26 5.06 8.90
C ALA A 275 -21.41 3.88 8.47
N GLN A 276 -21.17 2.96 9.41
CA GLN A 276 -20.43 1.73 9.13
C GLN A 276 -21.38 0.55 8.97
N TYR A 277 -21.18 -0.23 7.92
CA TYR A 277 -21.98 -1.41 7.58
C TYR A 277 -21.05 -2.64 7.60
N ILE A 278 -21.34 -3.56 8.52
CA ILE A 278 -20.69 -4.87 8.60
C ILE A 278 -21.54 -5.84 7.82
N VAL A 279 -21.01 -6.38 6.72
CA VAL A 279 -21.76 -7.19 5.77
C VAL A 279 -22.16 -8.54 6.36
N ASP A 280 -21.24 -9.19 7.07
CA ASP A 280 -21.41 -10.49 7.70
C ASP A 280 -20.42 -10.65 8.85
N GLN A 281 -20.61 -11.67 9.69
CA GLN A 281 -19.65 -11.98 10.73
C GLN A 281 -18.39 -12.64 10.15
N PRO A 282 -17.20 -12.37 10.70
CA PRO A 282 -16.00 -13.09 10.34
C PRO A 282 -16.18 -14.60 10.49
N GLU A 283 -15.70 -15.36 9.51
CA GLU A 283 -15.75 -16.81 9.54
C GLU A 283 -14.49 -17.34 10.27
N ILE A 284 -14.68 -18.25 11.22
CA ILE A 284 -13.57 -18.90 11.93
C ILE A 284 -13.58 -20.38 11.56
N ILE A 285 -12.47 -20.84 10.95
CA ILE A 285 -12.28 -22.23 10.54
C ILE A 285 -11.19 -22.86 11.41
N ASN A 286 -11.54 -23.90 12.18
CA ASN A 286 -10.54 -24.75 12.83
C ASN A 286 -9.95 -25.69 11.78
N TYR A 287 -8.67 -25.54 11.47
CA TYR A 287 -8.01 -26.19 10.35
C TYR A 287 -6.80 -27.01 10.82
N THR A 288 -6.66 -28.21 10.30
CA THR A 288 -5.44 -29.01 10.45
C THR A 288 -4.71 -29.00 9.10
N LEU A 289 -3.58 -28.33 9.02
CA LEU A 289 -2.78 -28.27 7.81
C LEU A 289 -2.07 -29.60 7.55
N ASN A 290 -2.19 -30.12 6.35
CA ASN A 290 -1.60 -31.39 5.94
C ASN A 290 -0.81 -31.25 4.63
N ILE A 291 0.15 -32.14 4.44
CA ILE A 291 0.78 -32.31 3.11
C ILE A 291 -0.29 -32.78 2.14
N GLY A 292 -0.36 -32.12 1.00
CA GLY A 292 -1.37 -32.34 -0.02
C GLY A 292 -2.53 -31.35 -0.02
N ASP A 293 -2.67 -30.50 1.02
CA ASP A 293 -3.66 -29.44 1.03
C ASP A 293 -3.38 -28.41 -0.07
N TYR A 294 -4.45 -27.77 -0.57
CA TYR A 294 -4.36 -26.80 -1.64
C TYR A 294 -4.22 -25.38 -1.08
N TYR A 295 -3.36 -24.60 -1.68
CA TYR A 295 -3.26 -23.16 -1.46
C TYR A 295 -3.83 -22.42 -2.67
N CYS A 296 -4.75 -21.49 -2.44
CA CYS A 296 -5.50 -20.78 -3.46
C CYS A 296 -4.96 -19.38 -3.73
N ALA A 297 -5.27 -18.83 -4.90
CA ALA A 297 -4.83 -17.49 -5.32
C ALA A 297 -5.36 -16.35 -4.41
N ASP A 298 -6.45 -16.58 -3.71
CA ASP A 298 -7.04 -15.68 -2.71
C ASP A 298 -6.43 -15.84 -1.30
N GLY A 299 -5.46 -16.73 -1.14
CA GLY A 299 -4.86 -17.09 0.14
C GLY A 299 -5.64 -18.14 0.93
N SER A 300 -6.80 -18.60 0.46
CA SER A 300 -7.57 -19.63 1.16
C SER A 300 -6.92 -21.01 1.08
N LEU A 301 -7.25 -21.85 2.08
CA LEU A 301 -6.79 -23.22 2.19
C LEU A 301 -7.93 -24.18 1.96
N VAL A 302 -7.69 -25.22 1.19
CA VAL A 302 -8.65 -26.31 0.97
C VAL A 302 -7.98 -27.63 1.31
N SER A 303 -8.66 -28.43 2.14
CA SER A 303 -8.15 -29.75 2.50
C SER A 303 -8.01 -30.65 1.27
N LYS A 304 -6.93 -31.44 1.23
CA LYS A 304 -6.69 -32.48 0.22
C LYS A 304 -7.84 -33.48 0.08
N ASP A 305 -8.64 -33.63 1.13
CA ASP A 305 -9.80 -34.53 1.21
C ASP A 305 -11.11 -33.85 0.80
N GLY A 306 -11.08 -32.52 0.57
CA GLY A 306 -12.19 -31.72 0.06
C GLY A 306 -12.27 -31.68 -1.47
N PRO A 307 -13.26 -30.93 -2.01
CA PRO A 307 -13.33 -30.69 -3.45
C PRO A 307 -12.14 -29.88 -3.92
N ALA A 308 -11.59 -30.23 -5.09
CA ALA A 308 -10.48 -29.52 -5.68
C ALA A 308 -10.87 -28.07 -6.03
N PRO A 309 -10.16 -27.03 -5.56
CA PRO A 309 -10.47 -25.64 -5.84
C PRO A 309 -10.06 -25.24 -7.26
N SER A 310 -10.87 -24.41 -7.91
CA SER A 310 -10.60 -23.94 -9.27
C SER A 310 -9.51 -22.86 -9.34
N ASN A 311 -9.28 -22.15 -8.22
CA ASN A 311 -8.27 -21.09 -8.08
C ASN A 311 -6.98 -21.55 -7.38
N CYS A 312 -6.71 -22.86 -7.34
CA CYS A 312 -5.49 -23.39 -6.76
C CYS A 312 -4.24 -22.85 -7.48
N ILE A 313 -3.24 -22.41 -6.72
CA ILE A 313 -1.94 -21.99 -7.26
C ILE A 313 -0.78 -22.90 -6.84
N GLY A 314 -1.01 -23.76 -5.86
CA GLY A 314 -0.01 -24.72 -5.40
C GLY A 314 -0.54 -25.70 -4.37
N VAL A 315 0.30 -26.69 -4.05
CA VAL A 315 -0.01 -27.77 -3.11
C VAL A 315 1.01 -27.74 -1.98
N VAL A 316 0.54 -27.85 -0.75
CA VAL A 316 1.38 -27.91 0.46
C VAL A 316 2.20 -29.18 0.44
N TYR A 317 3.53 -29.06 0.47
CA TYR A 317 4.42 -30.21 0.51
C TYR A 317 5.16 -30.38 1.83
N GLN A 318 5.10 -29.34 2.68
CA GLN A 318 5.67 -29.34 4.02
C GLN A 318 4.79 -28.55 4.96
N VAL A 319 4.61 -29.07 6.17
CA VAL A 319 3.94 -28.42 7.28
C VAL A 319 4.98 -27.71 8.14
N GLY A 320 4.80 -26.43 8.41
CA GLY A 320 5.79 -25.54 9.00
C GLY A 320 6.76 -24.95 7.98
N THR A 321 7.38 -23.83 8.34
CA THR A 321 8.36 -23.09 7.52
C THR A 321 9.73 -23.06 8.19
N THR A 322 10.74 -22.55 7.50
CA THR A 322 12.10 -22.40 8.04
C THR A 322 12.20 -21.18 8.96
N ASP A 323 13.24 -21.12 9.79
CA ASP A 323 13.48 -19.96 10.64
C ASP A 323 13.88 -18.72 9.83
N ALA A 324 14.54 -18.89 8.68
CA ALA A 324 14.84 -17.79 7.75
C ALA A 324 13.55 -17.14 7.24
N ILE A 325 12.56 -17.94 6.83
CA ILE A 325 11.25 -17.42 6.40
C ILE A 325 10.57 -16.68 7.55
N LYS A 326 10.53 -17.25 8.77
CA LYS A 326 9.89 -16.59 9.93
C LYS A 326 10.57 -15.29 10.33
N ASN A 327 11.89 -15.18 10.14
CA ASN A 327 12.62 -13.96 10.45
C ASN A 327 12.25 -12.81 9.49
N ASP A 328 12.14 -13.10 8.19
CA ASP A 328 11.80 -12.09 7.17
C ASP A 328 10.28 -11.87 7.08
N TYR A 329 9.48 -12.93 7.29
CA TYR A 329 8.02 -12.94 7.24
C TYR A 329 7.45 -13.62 8.49
N PRO A 330 7.30 -12.91 9.62
CA PRO A 330 6.86 -13.51 10.88
C PRO A 330 5.49 -14.20 10.83
N SER A 331 4.62 -13.76 9.92
CA SER A 331 3.32 -14.38 9.67
C SER A 331 3.39 -15.69 8.88
N CYS A 332 4.49 -15.96 8.14
CA CYS A 332 4.65 -17.15 7.32
C CYS A 332 5.22 -18.33 8.15
N ASN A 333 4.42 -18.89 9.06
CA ASN A 333 4.85 -19.99 9.90
C ASN A 333 4.06 -21.29 9.70
N HIS A 334 3.27 -21.37 8.59
CA HIS A 334 2.29 -22.43 8.39
C HIS A 334 2.82 -23.57 7.51
N GLY A 335 3.25 -23.28 6.28
CA GLY A 335 3.69 -24.34 5.40
C GLY A 335 4.45 -23.86 4.17
N LEU A 336 5.02 -24.83 3.45
CA LEU A 336 5.68 -24.62 2.17
C LEU A 336 4.80 -25.18 1.05
N VAL A 337 4.62 -24.41 -0.01
CA VAL A 337 3.74 -24.69 -1.13
C VAL A 337 4.57 -24.81 -2.40
N TYR A 338 4.29 -25.82 -3.22
CA TYR A 338 4.92 -26.02 -4.52
C TYR A 338 3.99 -25.61 -5.65
N ALA A 339 4.47 -24.86 -6.62
CA ALA A 339 3.71 -24.39 -7.75
C ALA A 339 3.03 -25.55 -8.52
N LEU A 340 1.89 -25.30 -9.17
CA LEU A 340 1.18 -26.34 -9.94
C LEU A 340 1.97 -26.83 -11.14
N LYS A 341 2.75 -25.96 -11.78
CA LYS A 341 3.48 -26.25 -13.00
C LYS A 341 4.90 -25.71 -12.92
N ARG A 342 5.80 -26.34 -13.67
CA ARG A 342 7.12 -25.79 -13.95
C ARG A 342 7.01 -24.59 -14.89
N VAL A 343 8.09 -23.84 -15.04
CA VAL A 343 8.23 -22.83 -16.10
C VAL A 343 8.05 -23.53 -17.44
N GLU A 344 7.20 -22.97 -18.30
CA GLU A 344 6.86 -23.55 -19.62
C GLU A 344 8.06 -23.51 -20.57
N GLY A 345 8.11 -24.46 -21.48
CA GLY A 345 9.12 -24.55 -22.52
C GLY A 345 10.16 -25.66 -22.32
N ASP A 346 11.25 -25.54 -23.06
CA ASP A 346 12.37 -26.47 -23.02
C ASP A 346 13.21 -26.30 -21.73
N PRO A 347 14.02 -27.30 -21.36
CA PRO A 347 14.93 -27.17 -20.23
C PRO A 347 15.87 -25.97 -20.38
N ILE A 348 15.97 -25.16 -19.35
CA ILE A 348 16.66 -23.87 -19.33
C ILE A 348 17.99 -24.02 -18.61
N LYS A 349 19.04 -23.31 -19.05
CA LYS A 349 20.32 -23.22 -18.37
C LYS A 349 20.20 -22.41 -17.09
N TRP A 350 21.20 -22.54 -16.20
CA TRP A 350 21.31 -21.70 -15.02
C TRP A 350 21.88 -20.32 -15.34
N SER A 351 22.95 -20.29 -16.15
CA SER A 351 23.58 -19.05 -16.62
C SER A 351 24.28 -19.26 -17.98
N ALA A 352 24.58 -18.17 -18.66
CA ALA A 352 25.43 -18.17 -19.84
C ALA A 352 26.93 -18.31 -19.52
N SER A 353 27.33 -18.00 -18.29
CA SER A 353 28.73 -17.99 -17.84
C SER A 353 28.91 -18.89 -16.61
N LYS A 354 30.14 -19.25 -16.30
CA LYS A 354 30.51 -20.01 -15.10
C LYS A 354 31.84 -19.53 -14.53
N PRO A 355 32.05 -19.62 -13.22
CA PRO A 355 33.35 -19.36 -12.59
C PRO A 355 34.35 -20.46 -12.91
N SER A 356 35.66 -20.15 -12.86
CA SER A 356 36.70 -21.06 -13.30
C SER A 356 37.35 -21.87 -12.16
N SER A 357 37.57 -21.31 -10.99
CA SER A 357 38.47 -21.96 -10.04
C SER A 357 38.33 -21.60 -8.55
N THR A 358 37.47 -20.70 -8.12
CA THR A 358 37.44 -20.23 -6.73
C THR A 358 36.30 -20.81 -5.90
N ASN A 359 36.50 -20.86 -4.59
CA ASN A 359 35.43 -21.18 -3.63
C ASN A 359 34.56 -19.93 -3.36
N TRP A 360 34.13 -19.25 -4.41
CA TRP A 360 33.37 -18.01 -4.34
C TRP A 360 32.11 -18.14 -3.46
N TYR A 361 31.49 -19.30 -3.41
CA TYR A 361 30.29 -19.58 -2.63
C TYR A 361 30.50 -19.39 -1.13
N GLU A 362 31.73 -19.61 -0.62
CA GLU A 362 32.06 -19.39 0.80
C GLU A 362 31.97 -17.91 1.16
N LYS A 363 32.33 -17.00 0.24
CA LYS A 363 32.19 -15.54 0.42
C LYS A 363 30.75 -15.13 0.72
N TYR A 364 29.78 -15.85 0.15
CA TYR A 364 28.36 -15.58 0.32
C TYR A 364 27.68 -16.46 1.38
N GLY A 365 28.44 -17.24 2.13
CA GLY A 365 27.94 -18.12 3.17
C GLY A 365 27.16 -19.35 2.65
N MET A 366 27.26 -19.61 1.33
CA MET A 366 26.56 -20.74 0.70
C MET A 366 27.32 -22.04 0.96
N LEU A 367 26.56 -23.08 1.30
CA LEU A 367 27.13 -24.38 1.65
C LEU A 367 27.15 -25.31 0.43
N LEU A 368 28.22 -26.09 0.35
CA LEU A 368 28.29 -27.20 -0.62
C LEU A 368 27.31 -28.30 -0.22
N TYR A 369 26.75 -28.94 -1.23
CA TYR A 369 25.94 -30.15 -1.06
C TYR A 369 26.66 -31.16 -0.16
N ASN A 370 26.00 -31.53 0.92
CA ASN A 370 26.39 -32.62 1.79
C ASN A 370 25.19 -33.56 1.96
N ALA A 371 25.35 -34.83 1.59
CA ALA A 371 24.28 -35.83 1.62
C ALA A 371 23.63 -36.04 2.96
N THR A 372 24.31 -35.68 4.07
CA THR A 372 23.92 -36.01 5.42
C THR A 372 23.42 -34.85 6.29
N GLY A 373 23.53 -33.61 5.88
CA GLY A 373 23.41 -32.53 6.85
C GLY A 373 22.73 -31.23 6.43
N VAL A 374 22.21 -31.09 5.23
CA VAL A 374 21.68 -29.77 4.82
C VAL A 374 20.20 -29.65 5.20
N ASP A 375 19.89 -28.62 5.96
CA ASP A 375 18.52 -28.23 6.28
C ASP A 375 17.78 -27.73 5.02
N ILE A 376 16.47 -27.53 5.16
CA ILE A 376 15.64 -26.89 4.14
C ILE A 376 16.00 -25.41 4.07
N GLN A 377 16.56 -24.92 2.98
CA GLN A 377 17.15 -23.58 2.83
C GLN A 377 16.84 -22.89 1.50
N GLY A 378 15.91 -23.38 0.69
CA GLY A 378 15.65 -22.86 -0.64
C GLY A 378 15.36 -21.37 -0.67
N TYR A 379 14.59 -20.87 0.28
CA TYR A 379 14.28 -19.44 0.41
C TYR A 379 15.57 -18.61 0.65
N GLU A 380 16.36 -18.96 1.64
CA GLU A 380 17.58 -18.26 2.02
C GLU A 380 18.65 -18.33 0.93
N GLU A 381 18.87 -19.52 0.37
CA GLU A 381 19.80 -19.71 -0.75
C GLU A 381 19.34 -18.92 -1.99
N THR A 382 18.03 -18.85 -2.30
CA THR A 382 17.52 -18.02 -3.39
C THR A 382 17.83 -16.54 -3.18
N LYS A 383 17.64 -16.00 -1.96
CA LYS A 383 18.04 -14.61 -1.65
C LYS A 383 19.50 -14.41 -1.97
N THR A 384 20.36 -15.27 -1.48
CA THR A 384 21.80 -15.17 -1.73
C THR A 384 22.13 -15.20 -3.22
N TRP A 385 21.50 -16.11 -3.98
CA TRP A 385 21.67 -16.15 -5.44
C TRP A 385 21.18 -14.87 -6.14
N MET A 386 20.12 -14.27 -5.66
CA MET A 386 19.57 -13.01 -6.20
C MET A 386 20.46 -11.80 -5.87
N ASP A 387 21.19 -11.82 -4.75
CA ASP A 387 22.07 -10.74 -4.31
C ASP A 387 23.42 -10.73 -5.05
N ILE A 388 23.87 -11.83 -5.63
CA ILE A 388 25.11 -11.87 -6.42
C ILE A 388 24.93 -11.07 -7.72
N GLU A 389 25.64 -9.97 -7.86
CA GLU A 389 25.55 -9.11 -9.04
C GLU A 389 26.40 -9.60 -10.22
N THR A 390 26.06 -9.11 -11.43
CA THR A 390 26.80 -9.41 -12.66
C THR A 390 28.27 -9.01 -12.54
N GLY A 391 29.16 -9.94 -12.81
CA GLY A 391 30.61 -9.70 -12.76
C GLY A 391 31.23 -9.78 -11.37
N GLU A 392 30.46 -9.95 -10.31
CA GLU A 392 30.98 -10.00 -8.94
C GLU A 392 31.79 -11.27 -8.63
N VAL A 393 31.49 -12.35 -9.32
CA VAL A 393 32.25 -13.60 -9.21
C VAL A 393 33.18 -13.76 -10.42
N GLU A 394 34.49 -13.58 -10.19
CA GLU A 394 35.52 -13.71 -11.23
C GLU A 394 35.26 -12.88 -12.51
N GLY A 395 34.53 -11.78 -12.40
CA GLY A 395 34.15 -10.94 -13.54
C GLY A 395 33.11 -11.55 -14.48
N VAL A 396 32.48 -12.66 -14.09
CA VAL A 396 31.47 -13.37 -14.90
C VAL A 396 30.10 -13.37 -14.22
N ASP A 397 29.09 -13.50 -15.04
CA ASP A 397 27.70 -13.60 -14.56
C ASP A 397 27.32 -15.07 -14.40
N ILE A 398 27.18 -15.53 -13.17
CA ILE A 398 26.98 -16.94 -12.82
C ILE A 398 25.53 -17.35 -12.58
N ASN A 399 24.59 -16.41 -12.62
CA ASN A 399 23.18 -16.64 -12.25
C ASN A 399 22.17 -15.89 -13.13
N SER A 400 22.60 -15.33 -14.27
CA SER A 400 21.78 -14.42 -15.09
C SER A 400 20.45 -15.01 -15.55
N ILE A 401 20.47 -16.24 -16.04
CA ILE A 401 19.27 -16.89 -16.58
C ILE A 401 18.34 -17.29 -15.40
N MET A 402 18.90 -17.81 -14.32
CA MET A 402 18.12 -18.12 -13.12
C MET A 402 17.41 -16.88 -12.57
N LYS A 403 18.13 -15.76 -12.45
CA LYS A 403 17.57 -14.49 -11.99
C LYS A 403 16.45 -13.98 -12.88
N SER A 404 16.68 -13.93 -14.20
CA SER A 404 15.66 -13.45 -15.14
C SER A 404 14.43 -14.35 -15.13
N THR A 405 14.61 -15.67 -15.13
CA THR A 405 13.51 -16.63 -15.10
C THR A 405 12.67 -16.51 -13.82
N LEU A 406 13.31 -16.32 -12.68
CA LEU A 406 12.57 -16.12 -11.40
C LEU A 406 11.86 -14.77 -11.36
N ASN A 407 12.49 -13.70 -11.82
CA ASN A 407 11.87 -12.37 -11.86
C ASN A 407 10.66 -12.35 -12.81
N ASP A 408 10.78 -12.93 -13.99
CA ASP A 408 9.67 -13.06 -14.93
C ASP A 408 8.53 -13.88 -14.33
N TYR A 409 8.85 -14.95 -13.59
CA TYR A 409 7.83 -15.75 -12.92
C TYR A 409 7.10 -14.98 -11.83
N ARG A 410 7.83 -14.23 -10.99
CA ARG A 410 7.27 -13.36 -9.95
C ARG A 410 6.34 -12.29 -10.50
N GLN A 411 6.70 -11.70 -11.65
CA GLN A 411 5.86 -10.67 -12.30
C GLN A 411 4.57 -11.26 -12.90
N ASN A 412 4.62 -12.49 -13.42
CA ASN A 412 3.48 -13.12 -14.07
C ASN A 412 2.57 -13.87 -13.08
N PHE A 413 3.07 -14.29 -11.92
CA PHE A 413 2.36 -15.09 -10.94
C PHE A 413 2.42 -14.41 -9.55
N ILE A 414 1.58 -13.39 -9.38
CA ILE A 414 1.53 -12.61 -8.14
C ILE A 414 0.93 -13.45 -7.02
N LEU A 415 1.61 -13.48 -5.89
CA LEU A 415 1.17 -14.18 -4.69
C LEU A 415 0.38 -13.25 -3.75
N PRO A 416 -0.48 -13.81 -2.88
CA PRO A 416 -1.08 -13.05 -1.78
C PRO A 416 -0.02 -12.39 -0.90
N SER A 417 -0.29 -11.19 -0.39
CA SER A 417 0.64 -10.42 0.46
C SER A 417 1.01 -11.09 1.79
N THR A 418 0.30 -12.16 2.14
CA THR A 418 0.53 -12.97 3.35
C THR A 418 1.52 -14.12 3.14
N THR A 419 2.21 -14.14 2.01
CA THR A 419 3.20 -15.18 1.65
C THR A 419 4.59 -14.58 1.49
N THR A 420 5.61 -15.46 1.39
CA THR A 420 6.90 -15.04 0.81
C THR A 420 6.75 -14.81 -0.68
N ASP A 421 7.76 -14.22 -1.31
CA ASP A 421 7.89 -14.32 -2.77
C ASP A 421 8.17 -15.77 -3.21
N TRP A 422 7.96 -16.03 -4.53
CA TRP A 422 8.41 -17.26 -5.16
C TRP A 422 9.92 -17.41 -5.01
N TYR A 423 10.37 -18.61 -4.65
CA TYR A 423 11.78 -18.96 -4.58
C TYR A 423 12.04 -20.33 -5.21
N LEU A 424 13.30 -20.60 -5.55
CA LEU A 424 13.71 -21.89 -6.08
C LEU A 424 14.01 -22.85 -4.93
N PRO A 425 13.44 -24.07 -4.92
CA PRO A 425 13.69 -25.03 -3.85
C PRO A 425 15.15 -25.46 -3.74
N SER A 426 15.58 -25.75 -2.53
CA SER A 426 16.84 -26.46 -2.27
C SER A 426 16.74 -27.95 -2.64
N TYR A 427 17.89 -28.62 -2.65
CA TYR A 427 17.92 -30.06 -2.81
C TYR A 427 17.02 -30.78 -1.79
N LYS A 428 17.05 -30.37 -0.53
CA LYS A 428 16.25 -31.01 0.53
C LYS A 428 14.77 -30.82 0.38
N GLU A 429 14.34 -29.68 -0.15
CA GLU A 429 12.93 -29.47 -0.46
C GLU A 429 12.49 -30.33 -1.63
N LEU A 430 13.31 -30.48 -2.68
CA LEU A 430 13.02 -31.39 -3.78
C LEU A 430 13.02 -32.86 -3.32
N ASP A 431 13.87 -33.24 -2.37
CA ASP A 431 13.85 -34.57 -1.77
C ASP A 431 12.60 -34.81 -0.92
N ALA A 432 12.15 -33.80 -0.16
CA ALA A 432 10.89 -33.85 0.59
C ALA A 432 9.67 -33.98 -0.35
N LEU A 433 9.67 -33.25 -1.47
CA LEU A 433 8.65 -33.39 -2.52
C LEU A 433 8.63 -34.82 -3.09
N ASN A 434 9.78 -35.39 -3.39
CA ASN A 434 9.88 -36.75 -3.92
C ASN A 434 9.42 -37.83 -2.92
N ASN A 435 9.74 -37.66 -1.64
CA ASN A 435 9.29 -38.58 -0.59
C ASN A 435 7.77 -38.57 -0.41
N ASN A 436 7.11 -37.48 -0.80
CA ASN A 436 5.65 -37.31 -0.77
C ASN A 436 5.01 -37.38 -2.18
N ALA A 437 5.74 -37.81 -3.21
CA ALA A 437 5.30 -37.73 -4.61
C ALA A 437 3.95 -38.40 -4.86
N THR A 438 3.65 -39.53 -4.24
CA THR A 438 2.39 -40.26 -4.41
C THR A 438 1.18 -39.40 -4.00
N ILE A 439 1.22 -38.78 -2.82
CA ILE A 439 0.12 -37.92 -2.35
C ILE A 439 0.06 -36.63 -3.20
N LEU A 440 1.20 -36.00 -3.45
CA LEU A 440 1.27 -34.76 -4.18
C LEU A 440 0.77 -34.92 -5.62
N ASN A 441 1.18 -35.97 -6.34
CA ASN A 441 0.72 -36.26 -7.71
C ASN A 441 -0.79 -36.49 -7.78
N THR A 442 -1.36 -37.15 -6.76
CA THR A 442 -2.80 -37.29 -6.63
C THR A 442 -3.50 -35.96 -6.56
N GLN A 443 -2.95 -35.01 -5.78
CA GLN A 443 -3.57 -33.69 -5.67
C GLN A 443 -3.29 -32.80 -6.89
N PHE A 444 -2.09 -32.78 -7.44
CA PHE A 444 -1.79 -32.07 -8.69
C PHE A 444 -2.73 -32.47 -9.82
N SER A 445 -3.01 -33.76 -9.98
CA SER A 445 -3.91 -34.24 -11.04
C SER A 445 -5.35 -33.70 -10.93
N LYS A 446 -5.83 -33.43 -9.69
CA LYS A 446 -7.18 -32.88 -9.46
C LYS A 446 -7.32 -31.41 -9.83
N VAL A 447 -6.21 -30.66 -9.86
CA VAL A 447 -6.17 -29.20 -10.13
C VAL A 447 -5.43 -28.86 -11.43
N ASN A 448 -5.32 -29.81 -12.37
CA ASN A 448 -4.59 -29.66 -13.64
C ASN A 448 -3.12 -29.24 -13.45
N GLY A 449 -2.52 -29.63 -12.35
CA GLY A 449 -1.11 -29.44 -12.07
C GLY A 449 -0.27 -30.53 -12.77
N GLU A 450 1.01 -30.23 -12.99
CA GLU A 450 1.96 -31.20 -13.50
C GLU A 450 2.36 -32.19 -12.41
N ALA A 451 2.34 -33.46 -12.76
CA ALA A 451 2.87 -34.50 -11.88
C ALA A 451 4.36 -34.26 -11.60
N LEU A 452 4.77 -34.60 -10.40
CA LEU A 452 6.16 -34.77 -10.05
C LEU A 452 6.71 -35.99 -10.81
N TRP A 453 7.86 -36.45 -10.42
CA TRP A 453 8.53 -37.59 -11.02
C TRP A 453 7.65 -38.84 -11.08
N THR A 454 7.42 -39.30 -12.28
CA THR A 454 6.71 -40.55 -12.61
C THR A 454 7.57 -41.41 -13.55
N SER A 455 7.16 -42.62 -13.84
CA SER A 455 7.85 -43.44 -14.83
C SER A 455 7.93 -42.78 -16.23
N ALA A 456 6.98 -41.89 -16.55
CA ALA A 456 6.96 -41.15 -17.82
C ALA A 456 7.86 -39.89 -17.78
N THR A 457 8.17 -39.37 -16.59
CA THR A 457 8.93 -38.11 -16.37
C THR A 457 10.24 -38.33 -15.60
N LYS A 458 10.70 -39.56 -15.48
CA LYS A 458 11.92 -39.95 -14.75
C LYS A 458 13.20 -39.23 -15.22
N ASP A 459 13.23 -38.84 -16.48
CA ASP A 459 14.40 -38.20 -17.12
C ASP A 459 14.38 -36.65 -16.90
N ILE A 460 13.33 -36.13 -16.28
CA ILE A 460 13.23 -34.69 -15.98
C ILE A 460 14.08 -34.37 -14.77
N SER A 461 15.00 -33.43 -14.90
CA SER A 461 15.77 -32.88 -13.80
C SER A 461 15.36 -31.44 -13.49
N TYR A 462 15.23 -31.14 -12.20
CA TYR A 462 14.90 -29.81 -11.68
C TYR A 462 16.13 -29.15 -11.09
N TRP A 463 16.26 -27.84 -11.37
CA TRP A 463 17.26 -27.02 -10.70
C TRP A 463 16.93 -26.88 -9.22
N SER A 464 17.98 -26.91 -8.39
CA SER A 464 17.91 -26.51 -6.97
C SER A 464 18.87 -25.37 -6.70
N THR A 465 18.65 -24.65 -5.60
CA THR A 465 19.58 -23.59 -5.16
C THR A 465 20.90 -24.13 -4.63
N THR A 466 20.98 -25.41 -4.29
CA THR A 466 22.09 -26.02 -3.55
C THR A 466 23.34 -26.19 -4.42
N ILE A 467 24.45 -25.65 -3.98
CA ILE A 467 25.73 -25.72 -4.70
C ILE A 467 26.32 -27.12 -4.60
N ARG A 468 26.74 -27.68 -5.74
CA ARG A 468 27.44 -28.97 -5.82
C ARG A 468 28.95 -28.78 -5.78
N ARG A 469 29.47 -27.76 -6.46
CA ARG A 469 30.85 -27.30 -6.52
C ARG A 469 30.91 -25.93 -7.20
N GLN A 470 32.09 -25.33 -7.32
CA GLN A 470 32.26 -23.96 -7.82
C GLN A 470 31.59 -23.65 -9.16
N ASP A 471 31.46 -24.63 -10.06
CA ASP A 471 30.89 -24.45 -11.39
C ASP A 471 29.55 -25.22 -11.61
N ALA A 472 28.99 -25.76 -10.54
CA ALA A 472 27.76 -26.58 -10.63
C ALA A 472 26.87 -26.48 -9.38
N VAL A 473 25.57 -26.40 -9.63
CA VAL A 473 24.51 -26.59 -8.64
C VAL A 473 23.97 -28.01 -8.70
N VAL A 474 23.22 -28.42 -7.70
CA VAL A 474 22.53 -29.72 -7.72
C VAL A 474 21.32 -29.62 -8.66
N GLN A 475 21.28 -30.49 -9.66
CA GLN A 475 20.03 -30.85 -10.34
C GLN A 475 19.45 -32.06 -9.62
N TYR A 476 18.19 -31.95 -9.20
CA TYR A 476 17.48 -33.07 -8.62
C TYR A 476 16.95 -34.01 -9.70
N HIS A 477 17.26 -35.27 -9.55
CA HIS A 477 16.80 -36.34 -10.40
C HIS A 477 16.22 -37.47 -9.54
N PRO A 478 15.03 -37.98 -9.82
CA PRO A 478 14.34 -38.89 -8.92
C PRO A 478 15.08 -40.23 -8.70
N ASP A 479 15.70 -40.80 -9.73
CA ASP A 479 16.39 -42.09 -9.62
C ASP A 479 17.70 -42.02 -8.87
N ASN A 480 18.50 -40.98 -9.10
CA ASN A 480 19.82 -40.79 -8.49
C ASN A 480 19.84 -39.71 -7.39
N LYS A 481 18.72 -39.06 -7.16
CA LYS A 481 18.48 -37.92 -6.24
C LYS A 481 19.35 -36.67 -6.54
N THR A 482 20.60 -36.85 -7.01
CA THR A 482 21.51 -35.73 -7.30
C THR A 482 22.26 -35.95 -8.61
N LYS A 483 22.32 -34.92 -9.42
CA LYS A 483 23.18 -34.79 -10.58
C LYS A 483 23.91 -33.45 -10.51
N ALA A 484 25.15 -33.40 -10.95
CA ALA A 484 25.84 -32.13 -11.11
C ALA A 484 25.28 -31.40 -12.32
N GLY A 485 24.53 -30.32 -12.11
CA GLY A 485 24.10 -29.39 -13.14
C GLY A 485 25.15 -28.29 -13.31
N TYR A 486 25.95 -28.37 -14.37
CA TYR A 486 26.92 -27.34 -14.68
C TYR A 486 26.22 -26.04 -15.01
N ILE A 487 26.59 -24.98 -14.32
CA ILE A 487 25.91 -23.66 -14.36
C ILE A 487 25.70 -23.18 -15.81
N ARG A 488 26.71 -23.31 -16.67
CA ARG A 488 26.62 -22.90 -18.07
C ARG A 488 26.17 -24.00 -19.04
N ASP A 489 26.55 -25.23 -18.78
CA ASP A 489 26.53 -26.27 -19.81
C ASP A 489 25.33 -27.23 -19.67
N SER A 490 24.75 -27.36 -18.50
CA SER A 490 23.55 -28.17 -18.24
C SER A 490 22.27 -27.36 -18.41
N SER A 491 21.19 -28.07 -18.78
CA SER A 491 19.83 -27.52 -18.79
C SER A 491 18.94 -28.35 -17.87
N GLY A 492 17.98 -27.70 -17.24
CA GLY A 492 17.01 -28.29 -16.32
C GLY A 492 15.74 -27.45 -16.25
N TYR A 493 14.76 -27.94 -15.52
CA TYR A 493 13.49 -27.21 -15.35
C TYR A 493 13.48 -26.43 -14.05
N TYR A 494 12.81 -25.29 -14.08
CA TYR A 494 12.49 -24.47 -12.92
C TYR A 494 11.04 -24.71 -12.50
N ARG A 495 10.84 -24.98 -11.22
CA ARG A 495 9.52 -25.00 -10.60
C ARG A 495 9.68 -24.48 -9.17
N TYR A 496 8.87 -23.51 -8.79
CA TYR A 496 9.11 -22.68 -7.64
C TYR A 496 8.25 -23.04 -6.43
N SER A 497 8.68 -22.60 -5.28
CA SER A 497 8.00 -22.72 -3.99
C SER A 497 7.75 -21.35 -3.36
N PHE A 498 6.87 -21.30 -2.37
CA PHE A 498 6.71 -20.19 -1.47
C PHE A 498 6.30 -20.68 -0.07
N GLY A 499 6.50 -19.84 0.94
CA GLY A 499 6.04 -20.06 2.31
C GLY A 499 4.84 -19.16 2.65
N PHE A 500 3.96 -19.63 3.53
CA PHE A 500 2.81 -18.85 4.02
C PHE A 500 2.60 -19.03 5.52
#